data_795e0c0888bfbc07897b920947457d45
#
_entry.id   795e0c0888bfbc07897b920947457d45
#
_cell.length_a   1.000
_cell.length_b   1.000
_cell.length_c   1.000
_cell.angle_alpha   90.00
_cell.angle_beta   90.00
_cell.angle_gamma   90.00
#
_symmetry.space_group_name_H-M   'P 1'
#
loop_
_entity.id
_entity.type
_entity.pdbx_description
1 polymer ?
#
loop_
_entity_poly.entity_id
_entity_poly.type
_entity_poly.pdbx_seq_one_letter_code
_entity_poly.pdbx_strand_id
1 'polypeptide(L)'
;MTGIGSRSMLFAVSMVVCFLALQCAPESPPNSTSQSAETAEDSLLVKLEFAENFSVYHSGNDTIIQVTDGKRVWESKVSKAAGEESIQIPLKDVSCLSTSHLYYFSEIGGLDKVKAVSFAESLQDEEVKVAIKKGSLLNLTSGSSDYDAELILELQPSVFTTYPFGDDEFERLQRAGIQTLHFTEYLEKDPLGRAEWVKLAGFLLGEEEKAEAYFSQIKESYMLTKLKALTKKSERPSVINANGYANKWTAPSGNSLVAHFIKDAGGRYVFENDTSSGNLNLDFERVYELANSSDYWAGVVFSDSVTLETFVGEEQRLNDTEVMKGGSIFYCNAQEKDYFGKGILQPHLILEDLHQIFYPDSASYAPYYFERFKQ
;
A
#
# COMPACT_ATOMS: atom_id res chain seq x y z
N MET A 1 1.59 -11.57 -73.12
CA MET A 1 2.22 -12.84 -73.37
C MET A 1 2.07 -13.66 -72.10
N THR A 2 1.02 -14.43 -72.05
CA THR A 2 0.94 -15.91 -72.19
C THR A 2 1.55 -16.59 -70.96
N GLY A 3 0.90 -17.41 -70.16
CA GLY A 3 -0.32 -18.18 -70.27
C GLY A 3 -0.36 -19.13 -69.09
N ILE A 4 -1.45 -19.29 -68.43
CA ILE A 4 -2.43 -20.39 -68.54
C ILE A 4 -1.90 -21.75 -68.05
N GLY A 5 -2.68 -22.34 -67.13
CA GLY A 5 -2.96 -23.75 -67.03
C GLY A 5 -2.85 -24.30 -65.58
N SER A 6 -3.84 -24.47 -64.83
CA SER A 6 -5.11 -25.19 -64.86
C SER A 6 -4.98 -26.70 -64.63
N ARG A 7 -5.83 -27.15 -63.74
CA ARG A 7 -6.49 -28.47 -63.55
C ARG A 7 -5.79 -29.46 -62.62
N SER A 8 -6.43 -29.81 -61.59
CA SER A 8 -7.73 -30.52 -61.30
C SER A 8 -7.54 -31.99 -60.99
N MET A 9 -8.20 -32.40 -59.92
CA MET A 9 -9.00 -33.63 -59.75
C MET A 9 -8.22 -34.96 -59.60
N LEU A 10 -8.52 -35.85 -58.76
CA LEU A 10 -9.73 -36.46 -58.18
C LEU A 10 -9.33 -37.74 -57.44
N PHE A 11 -10.08 -38.10 -56.39
CA PHE A 11 -10.55 -39.45 -55.97
C PHE A 11 -9.50 -40.59 -55.85
N ALA A 12 -9.57 -41.47 -54.89
CA ALA A 12 -10.60 -42.24 -54.19
C ALA A 12 -9.94 -43.18 -53.19
N VAL A 13 -10.51 -43.32 -52.04
CA VAL A 13 -11.25 -44.49 -51.53
C VAL A 13 -10.49 -45.84 -51.47
N SER A 14 -10.48 -46.36 -50.28
CA SER A 14 -10.73 -47.77 -49.91
C SER A 14 -9.57 -48.62 -49.43
N MET A 15 -9.61 -49.15 -48.29
CA MET A 15 -10.09 -50.43 -47.81
C MET A 15 -9.15 -51.09 -46.79
N VAL A 16 -9.63 -51.24 -45.64
CA VAL A 16 -9.47 -52.27 -44.61
C VAL A 16 -8.60 -53.49 -45.00
N VAL A 17 -7.61 -53.76 -44.14
CA VAL A 17 -7.26 -55.15 -43.76
C VAL A 17 -6.82 -55.22 -42.31
N CYS A 18 -7.58 -55.97 -41.51
CA CYS A 18 -7.21 -56.49 -40.20
C CYS A 18 -6.04 -57.45 -40.31
N PHE A 19 -5.04 -57.30 -39.43
CA PHE A 19 -4.23 -58.45 -39.04
C PHE A 19 -3.98 -58.40 -37.53
N LEU A 20 -4.54 -59.41 -36.87
CA LEU A 20 -4.23 -59.82 -35.53
C LEU A 20 -2.79 -60.38 -35.50
N ALA A 21 -1.97 -59.89 -34.62
CA ALA A 21 -0.83 -60.62 -34.09
C ALA A 21 -0.67 -60.31 -32.61
N LEU A 22 -0.77 -61.34 -31.81
CA LEU A 22 -0.55 -61.42 -30.37
C LEU A 22 0.92 -61.19 -30.02
N GLN A 23 1.10 -60.71 -28.77
CA GLN A 23 2.22 -60.95 -27.86
C GLN A 23 3.42 -60.00 -27.95
N CYS A 24 3.52 -59.16 -26.96
CA CYS A 24 4.45 -59.20 -25.82
C CYS A 24 4.26 -57.92 -25.01
N ALA A 25 3.84 -58.03 -23.79
CA ALA A 25 3.86 -56.97 -22.81
C ALA A 25 5.30 -56.80 -22.26
N PRO A 26 5.84 -55.60 -22.19
CA PRO A 26 6.88 -55.29 -21.24
C PRO A 26 6.29 -54.70 -19.97
N GLU A 27 6.85 -55.13 -18.86
CA GLU A 27 6.51 -54.75 -17.48
C GLU A 27 6.46 -53.24 -17.31
N SER A 28 5.42 -52.77 -16.64
CA SER A 28 5.28 -51.39 -16.18
C SER A 28 6.36 -51.05 -15.14
N PRO A 29 7.03 -49.93 -15.24
CA PRO A 29 7.84 -49.43 -14.13
C PRO A 29 6.94 -49.03 -12.96
N PRO A 30 7.45 -49.10 -11.70
CA PRO A 30 6.62 -48.86 -10.52
C PRO A 30 6.04 -47.46 -10.52
N ASN A 31 4.78 -47.40 -10.15
CA ASN A 31 4.01 -46.21 -9.85
C ASN A 31 4.87 -45.17 -9.13
N SER A 32 5.30 -44.13 -9.84
CA SER A 32 5.65 -42.87 -9.21
C SER A 32 4.33 -42.27 -8.73
N THR A 33 4.11 -42.36 -7.44
CA THR A 33 3.10 -41.62 -6.72
C THR A 33 3.23 -40.15 -7.15
N SER A 34 2.32 -39.70 -8.01
CA SER A 34 2.08 -38.28 -8.20
C SER A 34 1.55 -37.79 -6.86
N GLN A 35 2.44 -37.26 -6.02
CA GLN A 35 2.03 -36.32 -5.01
C GLN A 35 1.34 -35.20 -5.80
N SER A 36 0.01 -35.18 -5.73
CA SER A 36 -0.77 -34.02 -6.09
C SER A 36 -0.14 -32.85 -5.34
N ALA A 37 0.38 -31.88 -6.09
CA ALA A 37 0.68 -30.58 -5.52
C ALA A 37 -0.64 -30.12 -4.88
N GLU A 38 -0.74 -30.18 -3.56
CA GLU A 38 -1.73 -29.46 -2.80
C GLU A 38 -1.56 -28.00 -3.23
N THR A 39 -2.60 -27.46 -3.77
CA THR A 39 -2.60 -26.08 -4.26
C THR A 39 -2.35 -25.16 -3.09
N ALA A 40 -1.38 -24.24 -3.22
CA ALA A 40 -0.94 -23.30 -2.19
C ALA A 40 -2.10 -22.51 -1.53
N GLU A 41 -3.29 -22.49 -2.12
CA GLU A 41 -4.50 -21.84 -1.59
C GLU A 41 -5.06 -22.50 -0.32
N ASP A 42 -4.93 -23.81 -0.14
CA ASP A 42 -5.45 -24.50 1.05
C ASP A 42 -4.58 -24.31 2.31
N SER A 43 -3.42 -23.67 2.17
CA SER A 43 -2.49 -23.40 3.27
C SER A 43 -2.55 -21.97 3.81
N LEU A 44 -3.24 -21.05 3.17
CA LEU A 44 -3.31 -19.65 3.57
C LEU A 44 -4.15 -19.47 4.84
N LEU A 45 -3.59 -18.78 5.83
CA LEU A 45 -4.22 -18.47 7.11
C LEU A 45 -4.87 -17.08 7.11
N VAL A 46 -4.33 -16.15 6.32
CA VAL A 46 -4.88 -14.80 6.14
C VAL A 46 -5.32 -14.66 4.69
N LYS A 47 -6.60 -14.40 4.48
CA LYS A 47 -7.15 -14.20 3.15
C LYS A 47 -7.02 -12.73 2.76
N LEU A 48 -6.30 -12.46 1.68
CA LEU A 48 -6.07 -11.14 1.13
C LEU A 48 -6.87 -10.95 -0.16
N GLU A 49 -7.32 -9.73 -0.39
CA GLU A 49 -8.08 -9.32 -1.57
C GLU A 49 -7.35 -8.25 -2.40
N PHE A 50 -6.52 -7.43 -1.76
CA PHE A 50 -5.87 -6.27 -2.37
C PHE A 50 -4.37 -6.19 -2.06
N ALA A 51 -3.94 -6.57 -0.86
CA ALA A 51 -2.53 -6.55 -0.49
C ALA A 51 -1.76 -7.65 -1.24
N GLU A 52 -0.59 -7.29 -1.77
CA GLU A 52 0.25 -8.18 -2.57
C GLU A 52 1.59 -8.49 -1.87
N ASN A 53 1.96 -7.72 -0.85
CA ASN A 53 3.33 -7.74 -0.32
C ASN A 53 3.50 -8.59 0.94
N PHE A 54 2.45 -9.27 1.43
CA PHE A 54 2.60 -10.26 2.49
C PHE A 54 1.68 -11.47 2.29
N SER A 55 2.00 -12.56 2.96
CA SER A 55 1.15 -13.74 3.09
C SER A 55 1.41 -14.43 4.43
N VAL A 56 0.41 -15.17 4.91
CA VAL A 56 0.54 -16.02 6.11
C VAL A 56 0.03 -17.40 5.77
N TYR A 57 0.87 -18.43 5.94
CA TYR A 57 0.54 -19.77 5.49
C TYR A 57 1.19 -20.85 6.36
N HIS A 58 0.69 -22.08 6.25
CA HIS A 58 1.35 -23.25 6.82
C HIS A 58 2.40 -23.82 5.86
N SER A 59 3.57 -24.15 6.40
CA SER A 59 4.64 -24.88 5.72
C SER A 59 5.08 -26.05 6.58
N GLY A 60 4.55 -27.23 6.27
CA GLY A 60 4.71 -28.41 7.14
C GLY A 60 4.05 -28.17 8.50
N ASN A 61 4.84 -28.20 9.57
CA ASN A 61 4.37 -27.95 10.94
C ASN A 61 4.54 -26.48 11.38
N ASP A 62 5.18 -25.66 10.54
CA ASP A 62 5.46 -24.26 10.86
C ASP A 62 4.37 -23.35 10.28
N THR A 63 4.13 -22.23 10.94
CA THR A 63 3.38 -21.11 10.39
C THR A 63 4.37 -20.03 9.99
N ILE A 64 4.26 -19.54 8.76
CA ILE A 64 5.19 -18.58 8.17
C ILE A 64 4.45 -17.29 7.82
N ILE A 65 5.02 -16.17 8.22
CA ILE A 65 4.72 -14.86 7.64
C ILE A 65 5.79 -14.61 6.60
N GLN A 66 5.35 -14.39 5.36
CA GLN A 66 6.22 -13.99 4.26
C GLN A 66 5.92 -12.55 3.90
N VAL A 67 6.95 -11.72 3.75
CA VAL A 67 6.85 -10.31 3.33
C VAL A 67 7.80 -10.08 2.16
N THR A 68 7.40 -9.24 1.20
CA THR A 68 8.23 -8.92 0.03
C THR A 68 8.25 -7.42 -0.25
N ASP A 69 9.34 -6.94 -0.84
CA ASP A 69 9.45 -5.60 -1.46
C ASP A 69 9.38 -5.67 -3.00
N GLY A 70 8.98 -6.83 -3.55
CA GLY A 70 8.95 -7.11 -4.97
C GLY A 70 10.31 -7.57 -5.55
N LYS A 71 11.40 -7.51 -4.76
CA LYS A 71 12.75 -7.95 -5.13
C LYS A 71 13.32 -8.96 -4.15
N ARG A 72 13.08 -8.75 -2.86
CA ARG A 72 13.52 -9.59 -1.75
C ARG A 72 12.30 -10.20 -1.09
N VAL A 73 12.50 -11.32 -0.44
CA VAL A 73 11.48 -12.01 0.35
C VAL A 73 12.07 -12.28 1.72
N TRP A 74 11.30 -11.98 2.76
CA TRP A 74 11.64 -12.28 4.14
C TRP A 74 10.59 -13.23 4.71
N GLU A 75 11.04 -14.23 5.44
CA GLU A 75 10.19 -15.20 6.10
C GLU A 75 10.42 -15.14 7.60
N SER A 76 9.34 -15.09 8.36
CA SER A 76 9.36 -15.14 9.81
C SER A 76 8.49 -16.30 10.28
N LYS A 77 9.07 -17.18 11.10
CA LYS A 77 8.29 -18.23 11.75
C LYS A 77 7.48 -17.65 12.89
N VAL A 78 6.26 -18.13 13.04
CA VAL A 78 5.40 -17.81 14.19
C VAL A 78 4.94 -19.06 14.89
N SER A 79 4.79 -18.99 16.20
CA SER A 79 4.39 -20.13 17.03
C SER A 79 3.52 -19.68 18.20
N LYS A 80 2.59 -20.54 18.63
CA LYS A 80 1.85 -20.37 19.90
C LYS A 80 2.69 -20.72 21.12
N ALA A 81 3.73 -21.54 20.94
CA ALA A 81 4.67 -21.88 21.98
C ALA A 81 5.89 -20.95 21.92
N ALA A 82 6.44 -20.60 23.08
CA ALA A 82 7.68 -19.83 23.13
C ALA A 82 8.83 -20.63 22.48
N GLY A 83 9.58 -19.99 21.59
CA GLY A 83 10.75 -20.56 20.92
C GLY A 83 11.74 -19.45 20.56
N GLU A 84 13.04 -19.78 20.59
CA GLU A 84 14.10 -18.78 20.33
C GLU A 84 14.12 -18.28 18.88
N GLU A 85 13.62 -19.06 17.93
CA GLU A 85 13.66 -18.76 16.48
C GLU A 85 12.28 -18.42 15.89
N SER A 86 11.27 -18.17 16.73
CA SER A 86 9.93 -17.88 16.26
C SER A 86 9.30 -16.73 17.03
N ILE A 87 8.51 -15.92 16.31
CA ILE A 87 7.65 -14.89 16.90
C ILE A 87 6.52 -15.59 17.65
N GLN A 88 6.43 -15.36 18.95
CA GLN A 88 5.33 -15.93 19.74
C GLN A 88 4.05 -15.12 19.55
N ILE A 89 2.97 -15.79 19.16
CA ILE A 89 1.63 -15.21 19.04
C ILE A 89 0.64 -15.88 20.00
N PRO A 90 -0.37 -15.13 20.50
CA PRO A 90 -0.56 -13.68 20.35
C PRO A 90 0.60 -12.87 20.94
N LEU A 91 0.93 -11.74 20.30
CA LEU A 91 1.97 -10.83 20.81
C LEU A 91 1.60 -10.30 22.20
N LYS A 92 2.57 -10.25 23.10
CA LYS A 92 2.42 -9.55 24.39
C LYS A 92 2.54 -8.04 24.20
N ASP A 93 3.49 -7.65 23.37
CA ASP A 93 3.82 -6.27 23.06
C ASP A 93 4.54 -6.16 21.72
N VAL A 94 4.62 -4.94 21.21
CA VAL A 94 5.25 -4.60 19.94
C VAL A 94 5.87 -3.20 20.04
N SER A 95 6.99 -2.98 19.36
CA SER A 95 7.52 -1.65 19.09
C SER A 95 7.50 -1.39 17.59
N CYS A 96 7.23 -0.15 17.17
CA CYS A 96 6.92 0.19 15.80
C CYS A 96 7.91 1.24 15.25
N LEU A 97 8.59 0.92 14.15
CA LEU A 97 9.50 1.85 13.48
C LEU A 97 8.75 2.94 12.69
N SER A 98 7.46 2.79 12.45
CA SER A 98 6.64 3.74 11.71
C SER A 98 5.34 4.05 12.43
N THR A 99 4.84 5.27 12.26
CA THR A 99 3.52 5.69 12.74
C THR A 99 2.39 4.86 12.13
N SER A 100 2.51 4.48 10.85
CA SER A 100 1.55 3.57 10.19
C SER A 100 1.45 2.23 10.90
N HIS A 101 2.60 1.64 11.30
CA HIS A 101 2.62 0.36 11.99
C HIS A 101 1.83 0.41 13.31
N LEU A 102 1.98 1.51 14.09
CA LEU A 102 1.20 1.71 15.32
C LEU A 102 -0.30 1.61 15.04
N TYR A 103 -0.78 2.29 14.00
CA TYR A 103 -2.21 2.35 13.73
C TYR A 103 -2.82 1.01 13.30
N TYR A 104 -2.05 0.12 12.64
CA TYR A 104 -2.53 -1.23 12.36
C TYR A 104 -2.90 -2.00 13.64
N PHE A 105 -2.17 -1.79 14.70
CA PHE A 105 -2.48 -2.39 16.00
C PHE A 105 -3.55 -1.62 16.76
N SER A 106 -3.48 -0.28 16.80
CA SER A 106 -4.37 0.53 17.62
C SER A 106 -5.82 0.51 17.13
N GLU A 107 -6.06 0.50 15.82
CA GLU A 107 -7.41 0.52 15.23
C GLU A 107 -8.22 -0.77 15.50
N ILE A 108 -7.56 -1.84 15.90
CA ILE A 108 -8.20 -3.08 16.33
C ILE A 108 -8.16 -3.29 17.84
N GLY A 109 -7.85 -2.21 18.60
CA GLY A 109 -7.87 -2.20 20.06
C GLY A 109 -6.58 -2.69 20.72
N GLY A 110 -5.46 -2.74 19.98
CA GLY A 110 -4.14 -3.18 20.47
C GLY A 110 -3.19 -2.05 20.87
N LEU A 111 -3.67 -0.81 21.08
CA LEU A 111 -2.80 0.31 21.47
C LEU A 111 -2.01 0.04 22.77
N ASP A 112 -2.60 -0.67 23.74
CA ASP A 112 -1.95 -1.06 24.99
C ASP A 112 -0.77 -2.04 24.79
N LYS A 113 -0.72 -2.71 23.64
CA LYS A 113 0.38 -3.60 23.23
C LYS A 113 1.54 -2.85 22.60
N VAL A 114 1.34 -1.65 22.08
CA VAL A 114 2.41 -0.84 21.51
C VAL A 114 3.20 -0.17 22.61
N LYS A 115 4.48 -0.52 22.76
CA LYS A 115 5.36 0.05 23.80
C LYS A 115 6.09 1.28 23.35
N ALA A 116 6.47 1.31 22.07
CA ALA A 116 7.22 2.44 21.55
C ALA A 116 6.95 2.59 20.05
N VAL A 117 7.07 3.81 19.55
CA VAL A 117 6.91 4.15 18.13
C VAL A 117 7.85 5.29 17.75
N SER A 118 8.39 5.23 16.54
CA SER A 118 9.17 6.37 16.00
C SER A 118 8.24 7.53 15.63
N PHE A 119 8.79 8.75 15.71
CA PHE A 119 8.08 9.99 15.38
C PHE A 119 6.78 10.20 16.19
N ALA A 120 6.78 9.79 17.45
CA ALA A 120 5.61 9.87 18.33
C ALA A 120 5.04 11.29 18.46
N GLU A 121 5.89 12.32 18.33
CA GLU A 121 5.49 13.73 18.34
C GLU A 121 4.66 14.17 17.15
N SER A 122 4.69 13.44 16.03
CA SER A 122 3.90 13.74 14.84
C SER A 122 2.47 13.19 14.90
N LEU A 123 2.19 12.29 15.84
CA LEU A 123 0.91 11.62 15.96
C LEU A 123 -0.20 12.56 16.44
N GLN A 124 -1.34 12.54 15.77
CA GLN A 124 -2.44 13.47 16.04
C GLN A 124 -3.62 12.84 16.78
N ASP A 125 -3.69 11.51 16.87
CA ASP A 125 -4.75 10.80 17.55
C ASP A 125 -4.74 11.07 19.07
N GLU A 126 -5.91 11.40 19.65
CA GLU A 126 -6.01 11.81 21.06
C GLU A 126 -5.73 10.66 22.04
N GLU A 127 -6.10 9.43 21.72
CA GLU A 127 -5.80 8.27 22.56
C GLU A 127 -4.30 7.99 22.58
N VAL A 128 -3.66 8.11 21.43
CA VAL A 128 -2.21 7.98 21.28
C VAL A 128 -1.47 9.08 22.05
N LYS A 129 -1.89 10.34 21.92
CA LYS A 129 -1.34 11.47 22.71
C LYS A 129 -1.47 11.24 24.20
N VAL A 130 -2.60 10.70 24.66
CA VAL A 130 -2.79 10.36 26.08
C VAL A 130 -1.83 9.25 26.50
N ALA A 131 -1.60 8.22 25.68
CA ALA A 131 -0.66 7.15 25.96
C ALA A 131 0.78 7.67 26.07
N ILE A 132 1.18 8.55 25.15
CA ILE A 132 2.51 9.22 25.18
C ILE A 132 2.65 10.04 26.47
N LYS A 133 1.66 10.88 26.80
CA LYS A 133 1.68 11.73 28.00
C LYS A 133 1.75 10.92 29.30
N LYS A 134 1.15 9.75 29.34
CA LYS A 134 1.21 8.82 30.47
C LYS A 134 2.52 8.02 30.54
N GLY A 135 3.34 8.08 29.52
CA GLY A 135 4.57 7.28 29.39
C GLY A 135 4.32 5.79 29.15
N SER A 136 3.11 5.39 28.74
CA SER A 136 2.79 4.01 28.34
C SER A 136 3.15 3.72 26.88
N LEU A 137 3.33 4.76 26.08
CA LEU A 137 3.86 4.72 24.71
C LEU A 137 5.07 5.63 24.64
N LEU A 138 6.22 5.08 24.30
CA LEU A 138 7.50 5.81 24.27
C LEU A 138 7.83 6.26 22.83
N ASN A 139 8.57 7.38 22.72
CA ASN A 139 9.13 7.81 21.44
C ASN A 139 10.46 7.09 21.19
N LEU A 140 10.56 6.42 20.03
CA LEU A 140 11.80 5.76 19.60
C LEU A 140 12.77 6.69 18.90
N THR A 141 12.30 7.79 18.34
CA THR A 141 13.17 8.73 17.59
C THR A 141 14.24 9.31 18.52
N SER A 142 15.50 9.23 18.15
CA SER A 142 16.63 9.73 18.92
C SER A 142 17.55 10.58 18.05
N GLY A 143 17.56 11.87 18.27
CA GLY A 143 18.39 12.81 17.51
C GLY A 143 18.03 12.80 16.02
N SER A 144 18.98 12.40 15.16
CA SER A 144 18.79 12.25 13.71
C SER A 144 18.45 10.81 13.27
N SER A 145 18.34 9.89 14.21
CA SER A 145 18.02 8.48 13.92
C SER A 145 16.53 8.22 14.05
N ASP A 146 16.01 7.39 13.18
CA ASP A 146 14.60 7.00 13.18
C ASP A 146 14.23 6.19 14.43
N TYR A 147 15.20 5.55 15.08
CA TYR A 147 15.00 4.81 16.31
C TYR A 147 16.23 4.82 17.23
N ASP A 148 15.98 4.61 18.52
CA ASP A 148 16.98 4.39 19.57
C ASP A 148 17.17 2.87 19.79
N ALA A 149 18.29 2.34 19.31
CA ALA A 149 18.60 0.93 19.42
C ALA A 149 18.78 0.49 20.90
N GLU A 150 19.30 1.37 21.78
CA GLU A 150 19.48 1.06 23.19
C GLU A 150 18.13 0.93 23.89
N LEU A 151 17.17 1.80 23.56
CA LEU A 151 15.81 1.73 24.08
C LEU A 151 15.11 0.43 23.61
N ILE A 152 15.28 0.00 22.37
CA ILE A 152 14.73 -1.28 21.89
C ILE A 152 15.35 -2.45 22.66
N LEU A 153 16.67 -2.41 22.90
CA LEU A 153 17.35 -3.45 23.68
C LEU A 153 16.90 -3.49 25.15
N GLU A 154 16.55 -2.33 25.73
CA GLU A 154 16.00 -2.23 27.08
C GLU A 154 14.56 -2.78 27.14
N LEU A 155 13.74 -2.39 26.17
CA LEU A 155 12.32 -2.77 26.12
C LEU A 155 12.11 -4.27 25.83
N GLN A 156 13.03 -4.90 25.10
CA GLN A 156 12.92 -6.33 24.69
C GLN A 156 11.52 -6.66 24.15
N PRO A 157 11.03 -5.92 23.11
CA PRO A 157 9.68 -6.16 22.60
C PRO A 157 9.56 -7.56 22.00
N SER A 158 8.36 -8.14 22.07
CA SER A 158 8.06 -9.44 21.44
C SER A 158 8.33 -9.39 19.93
N VAL A 159 8.08 -8.23 19.30
CA VAL A 159 8.43 -7.93 17.90
C VAL A 159 8.75 -6.45 17.76
N PHE A 160 9.75 -6.15 16.96
CA PHE A 160 10.01 -4.82 16.45
C PHE A 160 9.61 -4.77 14.97
N THR A 161 8.52 -4.07 14.65
CA THR A 161 8.10 -3.91 13.25
C THR A 161 8.95 -2.86 12.55
N THR A 162 9.50 -3.22 11.40
CA THR A 162 10.50 -2.45 10.68
C THR A 162 10.12 -2.31 9.21
N TYR A 163 10.87 -1.53 8.47
CA TYR A 163 10.85 -1.50 7.01
C TYR A 163 12.26 -1.80 6.46
N PRO A 164 12.39 -2.42 5.27
CA PRO A 164 13.68 -2.89 4.77
C PRO A 164 14.49 -1.77 4.09
N PHE A 165 15.09 -0.87 4.89
CA PHE A 165 16.09 0.09 4.42
C PHE A 165 17.49 -0.44 4.72
N GLY A 166 18.25 -0.74 3.66
CA GLY A 166 19.57 -1.34 3.80
C GLY A 166 19.55 -2.83 4.08
N ASP A 167 20.69 -3.49 3.92
CA ASP A 167 20.76 -4.95 4.04
C ASP A 167 21.05 -5.41 5.49
N ASP A 168 21.67 -4.56 6.33
CA ASP A 168 22.20 -4.96 7.63
C ASP A 168 21.74 -4.08 8.81
N GLU A 169 20.76 -3.20 8.60
CA GLU A 169 20.42 -2.16 9.57
C GLU A 169 19.98 -2.73 10.93
N PHE A 170 19.26 -3.85 10.95
CA PHE A 170 18.72 -4.43 12.16
C PHE A 170 19.49 -5.64 12.69
N GLU A 171 20.61 -6.05 12.05
CA GLU A 171 21.39 -7.20 12.48
C GLU A 171 21.86 -7.13 13.94
N ARG A 172 22.22 -5.92 14.42
CA ARG A 172 22.63 -5.75 15.82
C ARG A 172 21.51 -6.13 16.79
N LEU A 173 20.28 -5.73 16.50
CA LEU A 173 19.10 -6.04 17.30
C LEU A 173 18.78 -7.54 17.23
N GLN A 174 18.82 -8.11 16.03
CA GLN A 174 18.59 -9.54 15.81
C GLN A 174 19.62 -10.42 16.54
N ARG A 175 20.92 -10.05 16.49
CA ARG A 175 21.98 -10.73 17.26
C ARG A 175 21.77 -10.63 18.77
N ALA A 176 21.08 -9.61 19.24
CA ALA A 176 20.69 -9.45 20.65
C ALA A 176 19.37 -10.17 20.99
N GLY A 177 18.79 -10.94 20.06
CA GLY A 177 17.58 -11.73 20.27
C GLY A 177 16.27 -10.99 20.02
N ILE A 178 16.30 -9.74 19.51
CA ILE A 178 15.09 -9.00 19.14
C ILE A 178 14.53 -9.57 17.84
N GLN A 179 13.28 -10.05 17.89
CA GLN A 179 12.57 -10.47 16.70
C GLN A 179 12.16 -9.24 15.89
N THR A 180 12.54 -9.20 14.61
CA THR A 180 12.13 -8.12 13.68
C THR A 180 11.16 -8.67 12.65
N LEU A 181 10.17 -7.86 12.29
CA LEU A 181 9.21 -8.18 11.22
C LEU A 181 9.07 -6.98 10.29
N HIS A 182 9.39 -7.19 9.02
CA HIS A 182 9.23 -6.13 8.04
C HIS A 182 7.76 -5.89 7.69
N PHE A 183 7.42 -4.62 7.57
CA PHE A 183 6.18 -4.14 6.99
C PHE A 183 6.54 -3.37 5.71
N THR A 184 5.98 -3.79 4.59
CA THR A 184 6.20 -3.17 3.27
C THR A 184 4.91 -2.57 2.70
N GLU A 185 3.99 -2.22 3.57
CA GLU A 185 2.68 -1.65 3.22
C GLU A 185 2.80 -0.38 2.38
N TYR A 186 3.88 0.38 2.59
CA TYR A 186 4.15 1.60 1.83
C TYR A 186 4.45 1.35 0.35
N LEU A 187 4.75 0.11 -0.04
CA LEU A 187 4.96 -0.33 -1.43
C LEU A 187 3.66 -0.80 -2.10
N GLU A 188 2.58 -1.01 -1.34
CA GLU A 188 1.28 -1.31 -1.92
C GLU A 188 0.80 -0.13 -2.77
N LYS A 189 0.35 -0.42 -3.98
CA LYS A 189 -0.15 0.56 -4.93
C LYS A 189 -1.64 0.81 -4.77
N ASP A 190 -2.37 -0.22 -4.37
CA ASP A 190 -3.79 -0.13 -4.09
C ASP A 190 -4.03 0.47 -2.70
N PRO A 191 -4.87 1.50 -2.57
CA PRO A 191 -5.21 2.09 -1.27
C PRO A 191 -5.82 1.10 -0.27
N LEU A 192 -6.65 0.17 -0.75
CA LEU A 192 -7.19 -0.90 0.08
C LEU A 192 -6.13 -1.94 0.43
N GLY A 193 -5.16 -2.19 -0.48
CA GLY A 193 -4.03 -3.07 -0.19
C GLY A 193 -3.22 -2.59 1.00
N ARG A 194 -2.95 -1.27 1.09
CA ARG A 194 -2.30 -0.71 2.29
C ARG A 194 -3.12 -0.90 3.55
N ALA A 195 -4.41 -0.61 3.51
CA ALA A 195 -5.28 -0.76 4.68
C ALA A 195 -5.42 -2.23 5.10
N GLU A 196 -5.32 -3.17 4.17
CA GLU A 196 -5.49 -4.60 4.43
C GLU A 196 -4.38 -5.20 5.30
N TRP A 197 -3.24 -4.52 5.46
CA TRP A 197 -2.19 -4.93 6.40
C TRP A 197 -2.67 -4.98 7.86
N VAL A 198 -3.82 -4.37 8.18
CA VAL A 198 -4.47 -4.54 9.48
C VAL A 198 -4.78 -6.01 9.80
N LYS A 199 -4.99 -6.85 8.78
CA LYS A 199 -5.19 -8.28 8.96
C LYS A 199 -3.93 -8.99 9.46
N LEU A 200 -2.73 -8.53 9.07
CA LEU A 200 -1.48 -9.03 9.64
C LEU A 200 -1.37 -8.67 11.13
N ALA A 201 -1.71 -7.43 11.50
CA ALA A 201 -1.75 -7.03 12.91
C ALA A 201 -2.78 -7.85 13.71
N GLY A 202 -3.95 -8.10 13.14
CA GLY A 202 -4.98 -8.97 13.72
C GLY A 202 -4.46 -10.39 13.98
N PHE A 203 -3.81 -10.98 12.99
CA PHE A 203 -3.19 -12.31 13.13
C PHE A 203 -2.13 -12.33 14.24
N LEU A 204 -1.27 -11.31 14.29
CA LEU A 204 -0.23 -11.19 15.31
C LEU A 204 -0.78 -11.03 16.73
N LEU A 205 -1.91 -10.35 16.89
CA LEU A 205 -2.58 -10.13 18.18
C LEU A 205 -3.57 -11.23 18.57
N GLY A 206 -3.95 -12.14 17.65
CA GLY A 206 -5.05 -13.08 17.82
C GLY A 206 -6.42 -12.37 17.81
N GLU A 207 -6.54 -11.29 17.03
CA GLU A 207 -7.74 -10.43 16.90
C GLU A 207 -8.20 -10.39 15.43
N GLU A 208 -8.13 -11.53 14.74
CA GLU A 208 -8.42 -11.65 13.30
C GLU A 208 -9.83 -11.19 12.96
N GLU A 209 -10.82 -11.51 13.83
CA GLU A 209 -12.22 -11.10 13.62
C GLU A 209 -12.38 -9.57 13.66
N LYS A 210 -11.67 -8.89 14.58
CA LYS A 210 -11.71 -7.43 14.64
C LYS A 210 -11.05 -6.78 13.43
N ALA A 211 -9.91 -7.34 13.00
CA ALA A 211 -9.20 -6.85 11.83
C ALA A 211 -10.04 -7.02 10.55
N GLU A 212 -10.71 -8.15 10.38
CA GLU A 212 -11.60 -8.41 9.25
C GLU A 212 -12.81 -7.46 9.27
N ALA A 213 -13.44 -7.26 10.44
CA ALA A 213 -14.56 -6.34 10.57
C ALA A 213 -14.16 -4.89 10.24
N TYR A 214 -13.01 -4.44 10.76
CA TYR A 214 -12.47 -3.11 10.48
C TYR A 214 -12.19 -2.93 8.98
N PHE A 215 -11.45 -3.87 8.37
CA PHE A 215 -11.14 -3.81 6.94
C PHE A 215 -12.39 -3.84 6.07
N SER A 216 -13.36 -4.71 6.39
CA SER A 216 -14.61 -4.83 5.63
C SER A 216 -15.41 -3.52 5.62
N GLN A 217 -15.47 -2.81 6.74
CA GLN A 217 -16.14 -1.50 6.83
C GLN A 217 -15.45 -0.46 5.94
N ILE A 218 -14.12 -0.40 5.96
CA ILE A 218 -13.32 0.50 5.12
C ILE A 218 -13.54 0.19 3.65
N LYS A 219 -13.42 -1.10 3.28
CA LYS A 219 -13.62 -1.57 1.91
C LYS A 219 -15.00 -1.20 1.39
N GLU A 220 -16.04 -1.47 2.16
CA GLU A 220 -17.42 -1.13 1.75
C GLU A 220 -17.57 0.36 1.47
N SER A 221 -17.11 1.20 2.38
CA SER A 221 -17.17 2.67 2.22
C SER A 221 -16.36 3.15 1.01
N TYR A 222 -15.14 2.63 0.83
CA TYR A 222 -14.30 2.94 -0.32
C TYR A 222 -14.97 2.56 -1.64
N MET A 223 -15.49 1.34 -1.73
CA MET A 223 -16.13 0.84 -2.94
C MET A 223 -17.43 1.57 -3.28
N LEU A 224 -18.20 2.03 -2.27
CA LEU A 224 -19.38 2.87 -2.50
C LEU A 224 -19.00 4.20 -3.17
N THR A 225 -17.98 4.88 -2.68
CA THR A 225 -17.51 6.14 -3.29
C THR A 225 -16.95 5.92 -4.69
N LYS A 226 -16.14 4.88 -4.88
CA LYS A 226 -15.64 4.48 -6.21
C LYS A 226 -16.77 4.20 -7.20
N LEU A 227 -17.83 3.53 -6.78
CA LEU A 227 -19.02 3.29 -7.62
C LEU A 227 -19.75 4.60 -7.95
N LYS A 228 -19.90 5.53 -6.99
CA LYS A 228 -20.46 6.86 -7.27
C LYS A 228 -19.64 7.57 -8.36
N ALA A 229 -18.32 7.54 -8.26
CA ALA A 229 -17.43 8.15 -9.25
C ALA A 229 -17.63 7.55 -10.66
N LEU A 230 -17.78 6.23 -10.77
CA LEU A 230 -18.04 5.55 -12.06
C LEU A 230 -19.37 5.96 -12.71
N THR A 231 -20.35 6.45 -11.95
CA THR A 231 -21.63 6.92 -12.50
C THR A 231 -21.54 8.31 -13.14
N LYS A 232 -20.47 9.07 -12.85
CA LYS A 232 -20.24 10.39 -13.40
C LYS A 232 -19.76 10.25 -14.86
N LYS A 233 -20.69 10.43 -15.81
CA LYS A 233 -20.43 10.31 -17.26
C LYS A 233 -19.83 11.56 -17.88
N SER A 234 -19.70 12.64 -17.13
CA SER A 234 -19.07 13.87 -17.57
C SER A 234 -17.56 13.68 -17.77
N GLU A 235 -16.91 14.62 -18.43
CA GLU A 235 -15.45 14.61 -18.54
C GLU A 235 -14.83 14.54 -17.16
N ARG A 236 -13.89 13.61 -16.99
CA ARG A 236 -13.13 13.45 -15.77
C ARG A 236 -12.24 14.69 -15.58
N PRO A 237 -12.34 15.42 -14.47
CA PRO A 237 -11.48 16.57 -14.25
C PRO A 237 -9.99 16.16 -14.23
N SER A 238 -9.18 16.97 -14.88
CA SER A 238 -7.73 16.77 -14.94
C SER A 238 -7.07 17.26 -13.65
N VAL A 239 -6.18 16.45 -13.11
CA VAL A 239 -5.54 16.69 -11.81
C VAL A 239 -4.04 16.62 -11.95
N ILE A 240 -3.34 17.67 -11.57
CA ILE A 240 -1.88 17.68 -11.36
C ILE A 240 -1.57 17.46 -9.88
N ASN A 241 -0.54 16.66 -9.59
CA ASN A 241 0.14 16.58 -8.29
C ASN A 241 1.63 16.70 -8.56
N ALA A 242 2.22 17.80 -8.17
CA ALA A 242 3.64 18.03 -8.34
C ALA A 242 4.20 18.78 -7.12
N ASN A 243 5.42 18.43 -6.72
CA ASN A 243 6.11 19.01 -5.58
C ASN A 243 7.44 19.59 -6.04
N GLY A 244 7.68 20.87 -5.73
CA GLY A 244 8.92 21.58 -6.01
C GLY A 244 9.80 21.69 -4.77
N TYR A 245 11.08 21.32 -4.90
CA TYR A 245 12.07 21.50 -3.87
C TYR A 245 13.45 21.79 -4.51
N ALA A 246 14.10 22.88 -4.10
CA ALA A 246 15.44 23.27 -4.57
C ALA A 246 15.56 23.24 -6.11
N ASN A 247 14.63 23.88 -6.81
CA ASN A 247 14.54 23.96 -8.27
C ASN A 247 14.37 22.60 -8.98
N LYS A 248 13.95 21.56 -8.26
CA LYS A 248 13.61 20.26 -8.81
C LYS A 248 12.14 20.00 -8.59
N TRP A 249 11.47 19.52 -9.63
CA TRP A 249 10.07 19.15 -9.55
C TRP A 249 9.92 17.64 -9.66
N THR A 250 9.06 17.10 -8.84
CA THR A 250 8.72 15.69 -8.86
C THR A 250 7.21 15.52 -8.86
N ALA A 251 6.73 14.45 -9.49
CA ALA A 251 5.34 14.04 -9.45
C ALA A 251 5.26 12.51 -9.27
N PRO A 252 4.26 12.00 -8.55
CA PRO A 252 4.03 10.55 -8.49
C PRO A 252 3.84 9.97 -9.89
N SER A 253 4.36 8.76 -10.15
CA SER A 253 4.12 8.06 -11.42
C SER A 253 2.64 7.70 -11.59
N GLY A 254 2.23 7.33 -12.81
CA GLY A 254 0.85 6.95 -13.09
C GLY A 254 0.40 5.63 -12.44
N ASN A 255 1.35 4.85 -11.93
CA ASN A 255 1.07 3.61 -11.18
C ASN A 255 1.31 3.78 -9.66
N SER A 256 1.19 5.00 -9.17
CA SER A 256 1.35 5.34 -7.75
C SER A 256 0.02 5.28 -6.99
N LEU A 257 0.11 5.23 -5.65
CA LEU A 257 -1.05 5.35 -4.75
C LEU A 257 -1.88 6.60 -5.04
N VAL A 258 -1.22 7.74 -5.29
CA VAL A 258 -1.88 9.02 -5.60
C VAL A 258 -2.68 8.92 -6.90
N ALA A 259 -2.09 8.30 -7.94
CA ALA A 259 -2.77 8.09 -9.21
C ALA A 259 -4.01 7.19 -9.05
N HIS A 260 -3.93 6.15 -8.21
CA HIS A 260 -5.08 5.30 -7.88
C HIS A 260 -6.18 6.07 -7.16
N PHE A 261 -5.86 6.88 -6.15
CA PHE A 261 -6.86 7.72 -5.48
C PHE A 261 -7.56 8.68 -6.44
N ILE A 262 -6.80 9.41 -7.26
CA ILE A 262 -7.36 10.35 -8.23
C ILE A 262 -8.29 9.63 -9.21
N LYS A 263 -7.87 8.49 -9.76
CA LYS A 263 -8.65 7.67 -10.68
C LYS A 263 -9.94 7.16 -10.04
N ASP A 264 -9.84 6.60 -8.84
CA ASP A 264 -10.95 5.99 -8.13
C ASP A 264 -11.97 7.03 -7.63
N ALA A 265 -11.51 8.27 -7.36
CA ALA A 265 -12.37 9.42 -7.09
C ALA A 265 -13.07 9.97 -8.34
N GLY A 266 -12.74 9.49 -9.54
CA GLY A 266 -13.30 9.93 -10.82
C GLY A 266 -12.49 11.04 -11.51
N GLY A 267 -11.32 11.42 -11.01
CA GLY A 267 -10.39 12.34 -11.64
C GLY A 267 -9.54 11.69 -12.75
N ARG A 268 -8.87 12.49 -13.54
CA ARG A 268 -7.88 12.08 -14.54
C ARG A 268 -6.53 12.64 -14.15
N TYR A 269 -5.68 11.78 -13.63
CA TYR A 269 -4.31 12.17 -13.30
C TYR A 269 -3.51 12.48 -14.58
N VAL A 270 -2.76 13.58 -14.58
CA VAL A 270 -2.04 14.03 -15.79
C VAL A 270 -0.98 13.04 -16.29
N PHE A 271 -0.52 12.13 -15.42
CA PHE A 271 0.41 11.06 -15.74
C PHE A 271 -0.21 9.66 -15.67
N GLU A 272 -1.55 9.52 -15.78
CA GLU A 272 -2.24 8.21 -15.64
C GLU A 272 -1.76 7.12 -16.61
N ASN A 273 -1.12 7.48 -17.72
CA ASN A 273 -0.57 6.55 -18.70
C ASN A 273 0.90 6.18 -18.44
N ASP A 274 1.54 6.77 -17.44
CA ASP A 274 2.90 6.41 -17.05
C ASP A 274 2.88 5.13 -16.22
N THR A 275 3.69 4.15 -16.62
CA THR A 275 3.74 2.82 -15.97
C THR A 275 4.98 2.63 -15.10
N SER A 276 5.80 3.66 -14.95
CA SER A 276 6.98 3.59 -14.10
C SER A 276 6.60 3.50 -12.62
N SER A 277 7.57 3.20 -11.78
CA SER A 277 7.43 3.20 -10.33
C SER A 277 8.19 4.38 -9.72
N GLY A 278 7.69 4.88 -8.59
CA GLY A 278 8.31 5.97 -7.85
C GLY A 278 7.87 7.35 -8.34
N ASN A 279 8.76 8.33 -8.29
CA ASN A 279 8.50 9.70 -8.70
C ASN A 279 9.12 10.01 -10.05
N LEU A 280 8.38 10.73 -10.89
CA LEU A 280 8.86 11.34 -12.12
C LEU A 280 9.63 12.62 -11.78
N ASN A 281 10.75 12.84 -12.47
CA ASN A 281 11.45 14.13 -12.43
C ASN A 281 10.92 14.99 -13.57
N LEU A 282 10.51 16.20 -13.24
CA LEU A 282 9.93 17.16 -14.18
C LEU A 282 10.82 18.40 -14.27
N ASP A 283 10.87 18.99 -15.46
CA ASP A 283 11.32 20.35 -15.62
C ASP A 283 10.19 21.34 -15.28
N PHE A 284 10.57 22.57 -15.02
CA PHE A 284 9.62 23.62 -14.67
C PHE A 284 8.62 23.90 -15.81
N GLU A 285 9.09 23.90 -17.04
CA GLU A 285 8.28 24.19 -18.23
C GLU A 285 7.13 23.18 -18.34
N ARG A 286 7.38 21.91 -18.04
CA ARG A 286 6.34 20.87 -18.03
C ARG A 286 5.34 21.08 -16.90
N VAL A 287 5.79 21.43 -15.70
CA VAL A 287 4.91 21.75 -14.57
C VAL A 287 4.02 22.95 -14.89
N TYR A 288 4.60 24.00 -15.48
CA TYR A 288 3.89 25.20 -15.89
C TYR A 288 2.81 24.91 -16.95
N GLU A 289 3.14 24.12 -17.97
CA GLU A 289 2.18 23.68 -18.99
C GLU A 289 1.00 22.92 -18.36
N LEU A 290 1.30 21.96 -17.49
CA LEU A 290 0.29 21.15 -16.82
C LEU A 290 -0.57 21.98 -15.87
N ALA A 291 0.00 22.93 -15.13
CA ALA A 291 -0.75 23.84 -14.26
C ALA A 291 -1.69 24.78 -15.03
N ASN A 292 -1.39 25.10 -16.29
CA ASN A 292 -2.28 25.87 -17.17
C ASN A 292 -3.38 25.03 -17.82
N SER A 293 -3.22 23.71 -17.89
CA SER A 293 -4.14 22.81 -18.60
C SER A 293 -4.92 21.87 -17.67
N SER A 294 -4.65 21.91 -16.37
CA SER A 294 -5.34 21.08 -15.38
C SER A 294 -6.50 21.84 -14.73
N ASP A 295 -7.54 21.09 -14.35
CA ASP A 295 -8.68 21.63 -13.60
C ASP A 295 -8.34 21.81 -12.12
N TYR A 296 -7.51 20.92 -11.56
CA TYR A 296 -7.15 20.92 -10.13
C TYR A 296 -5.67 20.66 -9.90
N TRP A 297 -5.17 21.25 -8.83
CA TRP A 297 -3.91 20.86 -8.19
C TRP A 297 -4.24 20.21 -6.86
N ALA A 298 -3.92 18.92 -6.70
CA ALA A 298 -4.13 18.22 -5.45
C ALA A 298 -2.79 17.71 -4.91
N GLY A 299 -2.43 18.05 -3.67
CA GLY A 299 -1.14 17.70 -3.08
C GLY A 299 -1.19 17.42 -1.59
N VAL A 300 -0.16 16.74 -1.09
CA VAL A 300 0.09 16.56 0.34
C VAL A 300 1.28 17.44 0.71
N VAL A 301 1.13 18.25 1.73
CA VAL A 301 2.14 19.20 2.19
C VAL A 301 2.50 18.96 3.66
N PHE A 302 3.68 19.38 4.06
CA PHE A 302 4.13 19.47 5.44
C PHE A 302 4.48 20.91 5.74
N SER A 303 3.65 21.59 6.52
CA SER A 303 3.90 23.01 6.81
C SER A 303 3.19 23.44 8.09
N ASP A 304 3.84 24.26 8.91
CA ASP A 304 3.21 24.92 10.06
C ASP A 304 2.19 25.99 9.60
N SER A 305 2.34 26.48 8.36
CA SER A 305 1.46 27.48 7.76
C SER A 305 1.39 27.25 6.25
N VAL A 306 0.23 26.90 5.75
CA VAL A 306 0.02 26.66 4.32
C VAL A 306 -0.29 27.97 3.62
N THR A 307 0.62 28.39 2.74
CA THR A 307 0.53 29.57 1.90
C THR A 307 0.59 29.18 0.44
N LEU A 308 0.35 30.12 -0.47
CA LEU A 308 0.52 29.85 -1.91
C LEU A 308 1.97 29.44 -2.23
N GLU A 309 2.95 30.02 -1.53
CA GLU A 309 4.37 29.67 -1.65
C GLU A 309 4.64 28.19 -1.31
N THR A 310 3.84 27.58 -0.43
CA THR A 310 3.92 26.12 -0.12
C THR A 310 3.75 25.26 -1.37
N PHE A 311 2.95 25.72 -2.36
CA PHE A 311 2.71 24.99 -3.59
C PHE A 311 3.64 25.37 -4.73
N VAL A 312 3.97 26.66 -4.83
CA VAL A 312 4.77 27.17 -5.96
C VAL A 312 6.29 27.14 -5.66
N GLY A 313 6.67 26.99 -4.38
CA GLY A 313 8.06 27.03 -3.97
C GLY A 313 8.72 28.36 -4.37
N GLU A 314 9.93 28.29 -4.93
CA GLU A 314 10.66 29.45 -5.42
C GLU A 314 10.18 29.96 -6.78
N GLU A 315 9.29 29.20 -7.47
CA GLU A 315 8.85 29.48 -8.84
C GLU A 315 7.57 30.36 -8.89
N GLN A 316 7.74 31.64 -8.59
CA GLN A 316 6.67 32.63 -8.58
C GLN A 316 5.86 32.71 -9.89
N ARG A 317 6.43 32.26 -11.02
CA ARG A 317 5.72 32.20 -12.32
C ARG A 317 4.50 31.28 -12.29
N LEU A 318 4.44 30.29 -11.39
CA LEU A 318 3.28 29.42 -11.23
C LEU A 318 2.03 30.17 -10.74
N ASN A 319 2.20 31.31 -10.02
CA ASN A 319 1.08 32.14 -9.57
C ASN A 319 0.20 32.62 -10.74
N ASP A 320 0.77 32.71 -11.94
CA ASP A 320 0.08 33.15 -13.14
C ASP A 320 -0.68 32.03 -13.88
N THR A 321 -0.57 30.79 -13.44
CA THR A 321 -1.25 29.65 -14.06
C THR A 321 -2.75 29.62 -13.75
N GLU A 322 -3.53 28.98 -14.64
CA GLU A 322 -4.98 28.91 -14.52
C GLU A 322 -5.44 28.19 -13.23
N VAL A 323 -4.76 27.10 -12.84
CA VAL A 323 -5.11 26.35 -11.63
C VAL A 323 -4.87 27.16 -10.36
N MET A 324 -3.83 28.00 -10.33
CA MET A 324 -3.52 28.87 -9.19
C MET A 324 -4.51 30.05 -9.10
N LYS A 325 -4.75 30.76 -10.21
CA LYS A 325 -5.71 31.89 -10.27
C LYS A 325 -7.15 31.45 -10.03
N GLY A 326 -7.52 30.27 -10.50
CA GLY A 326 -8.87 29.73 -10.34
C GLY A 326 -9.20 29.26 -8.93
N GLY A 327 -8.22 29.25 -8.02
CA GLY A 327 -8.38 28.73 -6.65
C GLY A 327 -8.77 27.26 -6.64
N SER A 328 -8.23 26.48 -7.58
CA SER A 328 -8.50 25.06 -7.76
C SER A 328 -7.42 24.20 -7.08
N ILE A 329 -6.82 24.71 -6.00
CA ILE A 329 -5.82 24.03 -5.20
C ILE A 329 -6.50 23.33 -4.03
N PHE A 330 -6.25 22.06 -3.90
CA PHE A 330 -6.66 21.23 -2.78
C PHE A 330 -5.44 20.58 -2.16
N TYR A 331 -5.41 20.52 -0.84
CA TYR A 331 -4.25 19.97 -0.14
C TYR A 331 -4.65 19.23 1.12
N CYS A 332 -3.80 18.32 1.53
CA CYS A 332 -3.78 17.74 2.86
C CYS A 332 -2.50 18.18 3.56
N ASN A 333 -2.61 18.85 4.71
CA ASN A 333 -1.46 19.09 5.56
C ASN A 333 -1.20 17.86 6.42
N ALA A 334 -0.21 17.06 6.02
CA ALA A 334 0.10 15.78 6.65
C ALA A 334 0.57 15.93 8.11
N GLN A 335 1.11 17.09 8.46
CA GLN A 335 1.51 17.40 9.85
C GLN A 335 0.29 17.54 10.77
N GLU A 336 -0.82 18.08 10.27
CA GLU A 336 -2.03 18.30 11.05
C GLU A 336 -2.99 17.12 11.02
N LYS A 337 -3.02 16.40 9.89
CA LYS A 337 -4.05 15.39 9.59
C LYS A 337 -3.60 13.93 9.80
N ASP A 338 -2.35 13.71 10.18
CA ASP A 338 -1.77 12.35 10.32
C ASP A 338 -1.99 11.47 9.07
N TYR A 339 -1.77 12.08 7.90
CA TYR A 339 -2.05 11.45 6.61
C TYR A 339 -1.22 10.19 6.37
N PHE A 340 0.06 10.21 6.76
CA PHE A 340 0.98 9.08 6.59
C PHE A 340 0.93 8.06 7.74
N GLY A 341 0.23 8.37 8.83
CA GLY A 341 -0.04 7.44 9.90
C GLY A 341 -1.45 6.87 9.77
N LYS A 342 -2.42 7.48 10.48
CA LYS A 342 -3.83 7.02 10.50
C LYS A 342 -4.50 7.05 9.12
N GLY A 343 -4.15 8.03 8.27
CA GLY A 343 -4.71 8.18 6.93
C GLY A 343 -4.53 6.95 6.05
N ILE A 344 -3.44 6.20 6.23
CA ILE A 344 -3.19 4.96 5.47
C ILE A 344 -4.27 3.90 5.71
N LEU A 345 -4.83 3.85 6.92
CA LEU A 345 -5.92 2.95 7.28
C LEU A 345 -7.30 3.53 6.99
N GLN A 346 -7.37 4.77 6.52
CA GLN A 346 -8.63 5.46 6.20
C GLN A 346 -8.73 5.88 4.73
N PRO A 347 -8.37 5.02 3.75
CA PRO A 347 -8.39 5.37 2.35
C PRO A 347 -9.78 5.77 1.84
N HIS A 348 -10.83 5.29 2.49
CA HIS A 348 -12.22 5.64 2.17
C HIS A 348 -12.52 7.12 2.43
N LEU A 349 -11.94 7.73 3.48
CA LEU A 349 -12.11 9.15 3.78
C LEU A 349 -11.31 10.02 2.78
N ILE A 350 -10.10 9.61 2.45
CA ILE A 350 -9.29 10.28 1.41
C ILE A 350 -10.01 10.25 0.07
N LEU A 351 -10.59 9.09 -0.29
CA LEU A 351 -11.32 8.94 -1.55
C LEU A 351 -12.59 9.81 -1.57
N GLU A 352 -13.35 9.85 -0.46
CA GLU A 352 -14.56 10.67 -0.36
C GLU A 352 -14.22 12.15 -0.51
N ASP A 353 -13.16 12.65 0.16
CA ASP A 353 -12.70 14.03 0.03
C ASP A 353 -12.39 14.38 -1.44
N LEU A 354 -11.59 13.56 -2.11
CA LEU A 354 -11.24 13.79 -3.51
C LEU A 354 -12.47 13.73 -4.42
N HIS A 355 -13.39 12.78 -4.17
CA HIS A 355 -14.63 12.68 -4.92
C HIS A 355 -15.49 13.94 -4.76
N GLN A 356 -15.63 14.46 -3.55
CA GLN A 356 -16.39 15.69 -3.27
C GLN A 356 -15.73 16.95 -3.85
N ILE A 357 -14.39 16.95 -3.96
CA ILE A 357 -13.66 18.00 -4.68
C ILE A 357 -14.02 17.98 -6.17
N PHE A 358 -14.01 16.80 -6.78
CA PHE A 358 -14.24 16.65 -8.21
C PHE A 358 -15.73 16.80 -8.59
N TYR A 359 -16.62 16.35 -7.70
CA TYR A 359 -18.06 16.30 -7.95
C TYR A 359 -18.84 16.75 -6.69
N PRO A 360 -18.79 18.02 -6.33
CA PRO A 360 -19.46 18.51 -5.15
C PRO A 360 -20.96 18.28 -5.25
N ASP A 361 -21.49 17.42 -4.36
CA ASP A 361 -22.91 17.08 -4.31
C ASP A 361 -23.63 17.63 -3.06
N SER A 362 -22.87 18.09 -2.07
CA SER A 362 -23.39 18.63 -0.82
C SER A 362 -22.61 19.86 -0.38
N ALA A 363 -23.32 20.98 -0.20
CA ALA A 363 -22.75 22.20 0.36
C ALA A 363 -22.34 22.07 1.84
N SER A 364 -22.78 21.00 2.52
CA SER A 364 -22.51 20.73 3.93
C SER A 364 -21.41 19.70 4.16
N TYR A 365 -20.76 19.19 3.11
CA TYR A 365 -19.66 18.24 3.27
C TYR A 365 -18.48 18.91 3.97
N ALA A 366 -18.00 18.29 5.04
CA ALA A 366 -16.81 18.70 5.77
C ALA A 366 -15.68 17.70 5.46
N PRO A 367 -14.61 18.12 4.80
CA PRO A 367 -13.50 17.22 4.44
C PRO A 367 -12.74 16.76 5.68
N TYR A 368 -12.21 15.55 5.62
CA TYR A 368 -11.37 14.94 6.65
C TYR A 368 -9.88 15.27 6.44
N TYR A 369 -9.38 15.03 5.25
CA TYR A 369 -7.98 15.14 4.88
C TYR A 369 -7.71 16.30 3.94
N PHE A 370 -8.44 16.38 2.82
CA PHE A 370 -8.20 17.38 1.77
C PHE A 370 -9.12 18.57 1.92
N GLU A 371 -8.55 19.74 1.98
CA GLU A 371 -9.29 20.99 2.00
C GLU A 371 -8.89 21.91 0.85
N ARG A 372 -9.78 22.85 0.51
CA ARG A 372 -9.53 23.84 -0.53
C ARG A 372 -8.65 24.94 0.03
N PHE A 373 -7.57 25.27 -0.69
CA PHE A 373 -6.76 26.42 -0.38
C PHE A 373 -7.58 27.71 -0.55
N LYS A 374 -7.62 28.52 0.50
CA LYS A 374 -8.30 29.84 0.49
C LYS A 374 -7.23 30.91 0.32
N GLN A 375 -7.29 31.60 -0.81
CA GLN A 375 -6.45 32.79 -1.06
C GLN A 375 -6.80 33.94 -0.14
#